data_c15a22e9952cc59407eca7d2f6af8a64
#
_entry.id   c15a22e9952cc59407eca7d2f6af8a64
#
_cell.length_a   1.000
_cell.length_b   1.000
_cell.length_c   1.000
_cell.angle_alpha   90.00
_cell.angle_beta   90.00
_cell.angle_gamma   90.00
#
_symmetry.space_group_name_H-M   'P 1'
#
loop_
_entity.id
_entity.type
_entity.pdbx_description
1 polymer ?
#
loop_
_entity_poly.entity_id
_entity_poly.type
_entity_poly.pdbx_seq_one_letter_code
_entity_poly.pdbx_strand_id
1 'polypeptide(L)'
;MRRWSATGLGLLLMAASVFGFNRYAERVERQAATVEAIMPTRLIASGETVDASLLRRVRIPKEALPDDALRDEGSIVGRTAVAPIGPNETFAAWKLANRQLTPKPGERYVSFPTTDVTNVGNMLRRGDRVDVWVEFESPVMLGGAAKGALKVAEGVRVASVRTSEGAEVGDTYGYDAPFQSASTQRERVRASANGKPGMNTFIMTEPIYEAFALASLVGTIKLALPEPSLESEADARVTDEFEAYRNQLMAGEEPT
;
A
#
# COMPACT_ATOMS: atom_id res chain seq x y z
N MET A 1 32.57 -68.79 -8.99
CA MET A 1 32.52 -67.37 -8.56
C MET A 1 32.05 -66.40 -9.65
N ARG A 2 32.32 -66.59 -10.92
CA ARG A 2 32.00 -65.69 -12.06
C ARG A 2 30.50 -65.52 -12.38
N ARG A 3 29.63 -66.44 -11.96
CA ARG A 3 28.17 -66.38 -12.22
C ARG A 3 27.43 -65.44 -11.21
N TRP A 4 27.91 -65.31 -9.99
CA TRP A 4 27.29 -64.49 -8.97
C TRP A 4 27.57 -63.01 -9.18
N SER A 5 28.69 -62.63 -9.81
CA SER A 5 29.00 -61.25 -10.15
C SER A 5 28.09 -60.70 -11.27
N ALA A 6 27.71 -61.58 -12.22
CA ALA A 6 26.80 -61.18 -13.30
C ALA A 6 25.36 -60.95 -12.83
N THR A 7 24.87 -61.78 -11.88
CA THR A 7 23.56 -61.57 -11.27
C THR A 7 23.52 -60.32 -10.39
N GLY A 8 24.59 -60.02 -9.63
CA GLY A 8 24.70 -58.82 -8.83
C GLY A 8 24.73 -57.57 -9.70
N LEU A 9 25.46 -57.57 -10.79
CA LEU A 9 25.49 -56.45 -11.75
C LEU A 9 24.12 -56.22 -12.41
N GLY A 10 23.40 -57.27 -12.77
CA GLY A 10 22.06 -57.22 -13.34
C GLY A 10 21.04 -56.58 -12.37
N LEU A 11 21.08 -56.95 -11.07
CA LEU A 11 20.24 -56.38 -10.04
C LEU A 11 20.55 -54.88 -9.81
N LEU A 12 21.82 -54.52 -9.85
CA LEU A 12 22.25 -53.11 -9.65
C LEU A 12 21.81 -52.23 -10.84
N LEU A 13 21.90 -52.75 -12.08
CA LEU A 13 21.40 -52.04 -13.26
C LEU A 13 19.87 -51.91 -13.24
N MET A 14 19.15 -52.94 -12.78
CA MET A 14 17.70 -52.88 -12.62
C MET A 14 17.28 -51.86 -11.58
N ALA A 15 17.94 -51.83 -10.41
CA ALA A 15 17.68 -50.84 -9.38
C ALA A 15 17.98 -49.41 -9.84
N ALA A 16 19.10 -49.20 -10.56
CA ALA A 16 19.44 -47.91 -11.15
C ALA A 16 18.42 -47.44 -12.21
N SER A 17 17.93 -48.39 -13.04
CA SER A 17 16.89 -48.09 -14.04
C SER A 17 15.58 -47.71 -13.42
N VAL A 18 15.11 -48.43 -12.39
CA VAL A 18 13.88 -48.09 -11.65
C VAL A 18 14.03 -46.76 -10.94
N PHE A 19 15.16 -46.48 -10.31
CA PHE A 19 15.42 -45.20 -9.66
C PHE A 19 15.45 -44.06 -10.67
N GLY A 20 16.12 -44.23 -11.82
CA GLY A 20 16.17 -43.27 -12.91
C GLY A 20 14.78 -42.98 -13.48
N PHE A 21 13.97 -44.02 -13.69
CA PHE A 21 12.60 -43.90 -14.17
C PHE A 21 11.70 -43.16 -13.18
N ASN A 22 11.77 -43.48 -11.89
CA ASN A 22 10.98 -42.76 -10.85
C ASN A 22 11.36 -41.28 -10.81
N ARG A 23 12.65 -40.96 -10.84
CA ARG A 23 13.12 -39.57 -10.90
C ARG A 23 12.66 -38.83 -12.16
N TYR A 24 12.63 -39.54 -13.29
CA TYR A 24 12.12 -38.99 -14.55
C TYR A 24 10.60 -38.77 -14.47
N ALA A 25 9.83 -39.74 -13.97
CA ALA A 25 8.39 -39.64 -13.78
C ALA A 25 8.00 -38.47 -12.86
N GLU A 26 8.67 -38.31 -11.71
CA GLU A 26 8.49 -37.19 -10.81
C GLU A 26 8.78 -35.81 -11.46
N ARG A 27 9.75 -35.72 -12.37
CA ARG A 27 10.05 -34.52 -13.12
C ARG A 27 8.95 -34.20 -14.12
N VAL A 28 8.45 -35.19 -14.83
CA VAL A 28 7.35 -35.04 -15.80
C VAL A 28 6.06 -34.64 -15.09
N GLU A 29 5.75 -35.25 -13.94
CA GLU A 29 4.57 -34.84 -13.13
C GLU A 29 4.67 -33.42 -12.62
N ARG A 30 5.83 -33.00 -12.15
CA ARG A 30 6.05 -31.59 -11.71
C ARG A 30 5.91 -30.61 -12.87
N GLN A 31 6.41 -30.95 -14.05
CA GLN A 31 6.25 -30.14 -15.27
C GLN A 31 4.81 -30.16 -15.82
N ALA A 32 4.05 -31.22 -15.53
CA ALA A 32 2.63 -31.28 -15.87
C ALA A 32 1.71 -30.59 -14.89
N ALA A 33 2.19 -30.18 -13.70
CA ALA A 33 1.42 -29.43 -12.73
C ALA A 33 1.07 -28.05 -13.29
N THR A 34 -0.19 -27.85 -13.67
CA THR A 34 -0.71 -26.58 -14.16
C THR A 34 -1.46 -25.87 -13.05
N VAL A 35 -1.40 -24.53 -13.06
CA VAL A 35 -2.16 -23.63 -12.17
C VAL A 35 -3.01 -22.69 -13.01
N GLU A 36 -4.11 -22.23 -12.44
CA GLU A 36 -4.91 -21.17 -13.07
C GLU A 36 -4.21 -19.83 -12.89
N ALA A 37 -4.05 -19.10 -13.99
CA ALA A 37 -3.59 -17.72 -14.04
C ALA A 37 -4.66 -16.83 -14.66
N ILE A 38 -4.72 -15.57 -14.23
CA ILE A 38 -5.60 -14.56 -14.81
C ILE A 38 -4.74 -13.73 -15.77
N MET A 39 -5.17 -13.63 -17.02
CA MET A 39 -4.51 -12.88 -18.09
C MET A 39 -5.51 -11.96 -18.78
N PRO A 40 -5.07 -10.86 -19.39
CA PRO A 40 -5.93 -10.04 -20.23
C PRO A 40 -6.40 -10.76 -21.49
N THR A 41 -7.60 -10.41 -21.97
CA THR A 41 -8.11 -10.86 -23.28
C THR A 41 -7.47 -10.11 -24.45
N ARG A 42 -6.98 -8.90 -24.19
CA ARG A 42 -6.27 -8.02 -25.11
C ARG A 42 -5.22 -7.17 -24.39
N LEU A 43 -4.47 -6.38 -25.12
CA LEU A 43 -3.60 -5.37 -24.54
C LEU A 43 -4.44 -4.36 -23.73
N ILE A 44 -4.07 -4.15 -22.48
CA ILE A 44 -4.60 -3.09 -21.61
C ILE A 44 -3.58 -1.95 -21.61
N ALA A 45 -4.02 -0.77 -21.97
CA ALA A 45 -3.17 0.41 -22.03
C ALA A 45 -2.94 1.01 -20.63
N SER A 46 -1.83 1.75 -20.46
CA SER A 46 -1.62 2.56 -19.25
C SER A 46 -2.74 3.60 -19.12
N GLY A 47 -3.29 3.74 -17.90
CA GLY A 47 -4.44 4.59 -17.59
C GLY A 47 -5.80 3.92 -17.83
N GLU A 48 -5.85 2.72 -18.40
CA GLU A 48 -7.09 1.99 -18.63
C GLU A 48 -7.54 1.26 -17.36
N THR A 49 -8.83 1.32 -17.04
CA THR A 49 -9.42 0.58 -15.93
C THR A 49 -9.74 -0.85 -16.36
N VAL A 50 -9.32 -1.81 -15.55
CA VAL A 50 -9.55 -3.24 -15.83
C VAL A 50 -10.98 -3.61 -15.49
N ASP A 51 -11.74 -4.00 -16.49
CA ASP A 51 -13.08 -4.56 -16.37
C ASP A 51 -13.04 -6.09 -16.32
N ALA A 52 -14.04 -6.73 -15.71
CA ALA A 52 -14.15 -8.19 -15.64
C ALA A 52 -14.16 -8.87 -17.03
N SER A 53 -14.72 -8.21 -18.05
CA SER A 53 -14.74 -8.70 -19.44
C SER A 53 -13.37 -8.76 -20.10
N LEU A 54 -12.39 -8.03 -19.55
CA LEU A 54 -11.01 -8.04 -20.00
C LEU A 54 -10.19 -9.20 -19.42
N LEU A 55 -10.76 -9.99 -18.51
CA LEU A 55 -10.08 -11.10 -17.85
C LEU A 55 -10.37 -12.42 -18.54
N ARG A 56 -9.36 -13.29 -18.62
CA ARG A 56 -9.50 -14.68 -18.98
C ARG A 56 -8.69 -15.57 -18.05
N ARG A 57 -9.23 -16.72 -17.69
CA ARG A 57 -8.51 -17.75 -16.94
C ARG A 57 -7.79 -18.67 -17.90
N VAL A 58 -6.50 -18.90 -17.67
CA VAL A 58 -5.65 -19.74 -18.50
C VAL A 58 -4.90 -20.70 -17.59
N ARG A 59 -4.81 -21.97 -17.99
CA ARG A 59 -3.96 -22.94 -17.31
C ARG A 59 -2.55 -22.84 -17.86
N ILE A 60 -1.59 -22.56 -16.99
CA ILE A 60 -0.16 -22.47 -17.32
C ILE A 60 0.64 -23.42 -16.42
N PRO A 61 1.83 -23.87 -16.85
CA PRO A 61 2.74 -24.59 -15.97
C PRO A 61 3.02 -23.79 -14.69
N LYS A 62 3.10 -24.48 -13.55
CA LYS A 62 3.32 -23.82 -12.25
C LYS A 62 4.59 -22.97 -12.23
N GLU A 63 5.63 -23.45 -12.90
CA GLU A 63 6.93 -22.77 -13.01
C GLU A 63 6.88 -21.51 -13.89
N ALA A 64 5.85 -21.39 -14.74
CA ALA A 64 5.65 -20.25 -15.62
C ALA A 64 4.82 -19.13 -14.95
N LEU A 65 4.26 -19.39 -13.77
CA LEU A 65 3.52 -18.37 -13.02
C LEU A 65 4.50 -17.55 -12.16
N PRO A 66 4.62 -16.22 -12.40
CA PRO A 66 5.41 -15.34 -11.54
C PRO A 66 4.91 -15.34 -10.09
N ASP A 67 5.82 -15.19 -9.12
CA ASP A 67 5.47 -15.19 -7.69
C ASP A 67 4.60 -13.99 -7.31
N ASP A 68 4.74 -12.87 -8.01
CA ASP A 68 3.97 -11.63 -7.81
C ASP A 68 2.65 -11.58 -8.61
N ALA A 69 2.29 -12.67 -9.30
CA ALA A 69 1.06 -12.75 -10.08
C ALA A 69 -0.18 -12.73 -9.19
N LEU A 70 -1.12 -11.83 -9.50
CA LEU A 70 -2.42 -11.75 -8.85
C LEU A 70 -3.30 -12.91 -9.33
N ARG A 71 -3.92 -13.60 -8.37
CA ARG A 71 -4.76 -14.80 -8.62
C ARG A 71 -6.24 -14.59 -8.32
N ASP A 72 -6.56 -13.46 -7.69
CA ASP A 72 -7.93 -13.11 -7.34
C ASP A 72 -8.45 -11.97 -8.24
N GLU A 73 -9.60 -12.20 -8.88
CA GLU A 73 -10.24 -11.20 -9.75
C GLU A 73 -10.65 -9.94 -8.98
N GLY A 74 -11.06 -10.09 -7.71
CA GLY A 74 -11.41 -8.98 -6.85
C GLY A 74 -10.25 -8.02 -6.59
N SER A 75 -9.01 -8.52 -6.63
CA SER A 75 -7.80 -7.71 -6.52
C SER A 75 -7.39 -7.01 -7.83
N ILE A 76 -8.03 -7.34 -8.97
CA ILE A 76 -7.71 -6.85 -10.31
C ILE A 76 -8.79 -5.92 -10.84
N VAL A 77 -10.06 -6.37 -10.80
CA VAL A 77 -11.20 -5.65 -11.39
C VAL A 77 -11.40 -4.28 -10.74
N GLY A 78 -11.64 -3.26 -11.57
CA GLY A 78 -11.84 -1.88 -11.16
C GLY A 78 -10.55 -1.15 -10.76
N ARG A 79 -9.38 -1.76 -10.97
CA ARG A 79 -8.08 -1.06 -10.82
C ARG A 79 -7.63 -0.52 -12.17
N THR A 80 -6.88 0.57 -12.13
CA THR A 80 -6.31 1.22 -13.33
C THR A 80 -4.91 0.68 -13.58
N ALA A 81 -4.61 0.31 -14.82
CA ALA A 81 -3.26 -0.09 -15.21
C ALA A 81 -2.33 1.13 -15.19
N VAL A 82 -1.21 1.06 -14.49
CA VAL A 82 -0.18 2.11 -14.46
C VAL A 82 0.92 1.87 -15.51
N ALA A 83 0.95 0.67 -16.07
CA ALA A 83 1.82 0.27 -17.17
C ALA A 83 1.01 -0.62 -18.13
N PRO A 84 1.38 -0.71 -19.42
CA PRO A 84 0.71 -1.61 -20.34
C PRO A 84 0.81 -3.07 -19.90
N ILE A 85 -0.27 -3.84 -20.08
CA ILE A 85 -0.35 -5.27 -19.72
C ILE A 85 -0.75 -6.05 -20.97
N GLY A 86 0.15 -6.92 -21.42
CA GLY A 86 -0.05 -7.70 -22.64
C GLY A 86 -1.03 -8.87 -22.47
N PRO A 87 -1.63 -9.40 -23.58
CA PRO A 87 -2.62 -10.46 -23.52
C PRO A 87 -2.07 -11.82 -23.06
N ASN A 88 -0.75 -12.00 -23.10
CA ASN A 88 -0.07 -13.21 -22.61
C ASN A 88 0.69 -12.97 -21.31
N GLU A 89 0.34 -11.95 -20.59
CA GLU A 89 0.98 -11.53 -19.37
C GLU A 89 0.02 -11.71 -18.19
N THR A 90 0.54 -12.12 -17.04
CA THR A 90 -0.23 -12.17 -15.79
C THR A 90 -0.33 -10.78 -15.17
N PHE A 91 -1.40 -10.53 -14.41
CA PHE A 91 -1.51 -9.29 -13.65
C PHE A 91 -0.56 -9.33 -12.45
N ALA A 92 0.34 -8.35 -12.36
CA ALA A 92 1.19 -8.11 -11.21
C ALA A 92 0.69 -6.89 -10.42
N ALA A 93 0.81 -6.94 -9.09
CA ALA A 93 0.28 -5.88 -8.21
C ALA A 93 0.86 -4.49 -8.53
N TRP A 94 2.14 -4.42 -8.92
CA TRP A 94 2.84 -3.17 -9.24
C TRP A 94 2.41 -2.54 -10.57
N LYS A 95 1.79 -3.32 -11.47
CA LYS A 95 1.23 -2.82 -12.74
C LYS A 95 -0.16 -2.20 -12.61
N LEU A 96 -0.80 -2.36 -11.45
CA LEU A 96 -2.13 -1.85 -11.17
C LEU A 96 -2.06 -0.76 -10.11
N ALA A 97 -2.78 0.35 -10.35
CA ALA A 97 -2.89 1.43 -9.38
C ALA A 97 -3.41 0.89 -8.04
N ASN A 98 -2.80 1.33 -6.96
CA ASN A 98 -3.30 1.01 -5.63
C ASN A 98 -4.60 1.79 -5.39
N ARG A 99 -5.73 1.09 -5.16
CA ARG A 99 -7.03 1.73 -4.87
C ARG A 99 -6.95 2.73 -3.73
N GLN A 100 -6.12 2.45 -2.73
CA GLN A 100 -5.93 3.35 -1.59
C GLN A 100 -5.20 4.63 -1.97
N LEU A 101 -4.47 4.64 -3.09
CA LEU A 101 -3.66 5.76 -3.57
C LEU A 101 -4.29 6.49 -4.76
N THR A 102 -5.46 6.04 -5.21
CA THR A 102 -6.22 6.67 -6.30
C THR A 102 -7.39 7.45 -5.69
N PRO A 103 -7.58 8.73 -6.06
CA PRO A 103 -8.75 9.49 -5.64
C PRO A 103 -10.06 8.84 -6.12
N LYS A 104 -11.05 8.75 -5.25
CA LYS A 104 -12.42 8.42 -5.58
C LYS A 104 -13.12 9.65 -6.23
N PRO A 105 -14.29 9.48 -6.87
CA PRO A 105 -15.09 10.63 -7.29
C PRO A 105 -15.33 11.62 -6.15
N GLY A 106 -15.03 12.91 -6.39
CA GLY A 106 -15.10 13.96 -5.36
C GLY A 106 -13.83 14.15 -4.53
N GLU A 107 -12.86 13.26 -4.65
CA GLU A 107 -11.54 13.42 -4.02
C GLU A 107 -10.51 13.97 -5.01
N ARG A 108 -9.46 14.56 -4.49
CA ARG A 108 -8.36 15.11 -5.28
C ARG A 108 -7.02 14.97 -4.55
N TYR A 109 -5.94 15.02 -5.32
CA TYR A 109 -4.60 15.15 -4.76
C TYR A 109 -4.35 16.58 -4.33
N VAL A 110 -3.92 16.77 -3.10
CA VAL A 110 -3.53 18.08 -2.56
C VAL A 110 -2.16 17.96 -1.91
N SER A 111 -1.24 18.84 -2.30
CA SER A 111 0.13 18.81 -1.78
C SER A 111 0.38 19.98 -0.85
N PHE A 112 1.05 19.70 0.27
CA PHE A 112 1.45 20.67 1.25
C PHE A 112 2.95 20.56 1.55
N PRO A 113 3.66 21.69 1.74
CA PRO A 113 5.01 21.64 2.25
C PRO A 113 5.02 21.03 3.66
N THR A 114 6.06 20.30 3.98
CA THR A 114 6.21 19.64 5.28
C THR A 114 7.63 19.76 5.80
N THR A 115 7.78 19.55 7.10
CA THR A 115 9.08 19.48 7.78
C THR A 115 9.17 18.16 8.54
N ASP A 116 10.35 17.81 9.03
CA ASP A 116 10.55 16.61 9.85
C ASP A 116 9.59 16.56 11.05
N VAL A 117 9.34 17.71 11.67
CA VAL A 117 8.45 17.84 12.85
C VAL A 117 7.00 17.60 12.48
N THR A 118 6.51 18.23 11.40
CA THR A 118 5.13 18.08 10.94
C THR A 118 4.87 16.73 10.26
N ASN A 119 5.93 16.01 9.88
CA ASN A 119 5.88 14.71 9.21
C ASN A 119 6.09 13.53 10.18
N VAL A 120 5.67 13.69 11.44
CA VAL A 120 5.75 12.64 12.47
C VAL A 120 7.19 12.09 12.59
N GLY A 121 8.19 12.99 12.67
CA GLY A 121 9.60 12.57 12.76
C GLY A 121 10.09 11.78 11.55
N ASN A 122 9.63 12.13 10.35
CA ASN A 122 9.92 11.43 9.09
C ASN A 122 9.42 9.97 9.03
N MET A 123 8.33 9.67 9.76
CA MET A 123 7.74 8.33 9.79
C MET A 123 6.67 8.11 8.71
N LEU A 124 6.12 9.16 8.09
CA LEU A 124 5.07 9.01 7.09
C LEU A 124 5.60 8.39 5.80
N ARG A 125 4.77 7.53 5.22
CA ARG A 125 5.03 6.87 3.95
C ARG A 125 3.79 6.91 3.07
N ARG A 126 4.01 6.73 1.79
CA ARG A 126 2.95 6.51 0.82
C ARG A 126 2.04 5.36 1.27
N GLY A 127 0.73 5.60 1.25
CA GLY A 127 -0.30 4.62 1.65
C GLY A 127 -0.69 4.69 3.12
N ASP A 128 -0.02 5.50 3.93
CA ASP A 128 -0.44 5.73 5.30
C ASP A 128 -1.76 6.50 5.36
N ARG A 129 -2.44 6.37 6.49
CA ARG A 129 -3.54 7.24 6.90
C ARG A 129 -3.10 8.05 8.10
N VAL A 130 -3.45 9.34 8.10
CA VAL A 130 -3.07 10.27 9.16
C VAL A 130 -4.28 10.98 9.71
N ASP A 131 -4.20 11.32 10.98
CA ASP A 131 -5.07 12.29 11.61
C ASP A 131 -4.42 13.66 11.53
N VAL A 132 -5.19 14.66 11.16
CA VAL A 132 -4.76 16.06 11.07
C VAL A 132 -5.21 16.79 12.32
N TRP A 133 -4.29 17.45 12.98
CA TRP A 133 -4.51 18.25 14.17
C TRP A 133 -4.11 19.69 13.91
N VAL A 134 -4.79 20.62 14.57
CA VAL A 134 -4.36 22.02 14.72
C VAL A 134 -3.97 22.27 16.17
N GLU A 135 -2.80 22.85 16.37
CA GLU A 135 -2.28 23.25 17.66
C GLU A 135 -2.32 24.78 17.73
N PHE A 136 -3.02 25.33 18.72
CA PHE A 136 -3.22 26.78 18.89
C PHE A 136 -2.07 27.38 19.69
N GLU A 137 -1.67 28.59 19.37
CA GLU A 137 -0.70 29.35 20.18
C GLU A 137 -1.27 29.70 21.57
N SER A 138 -2.58 30.01 21.64
CA SER A 138 -3.32 30.19 22.87
C SER A 138 -4.54 29.27 22.89
N PRO A 139 -4.90 28.67 24.05
CA PRO A 139 -6.08 27.82 24.13
C PRO A 139 -7.35 28.54 23.68
N VAL A 140 -8.18 27.84 22.91
CA VAL A 140 -9.50 28.31 22.47
C VAL A 140 -10.58 27.69 23.35
N MET A 141 -11.65 28.41 23.59
CA MET A 141 -12.81 27.88 24.33
C MET A 141 -13.76 27.16 23.39
N LEU A 142 -14.04 25.90 23.68
CA LEU A 142 -14.97 25.09 22.91
C LEU A 142 -15.81 24.21 23.85
N GLY A 143 -17.14 24.36 23.79
CA GLY A 143 -18.04 23.56 24.62
C GLY A 143 -17.82 23.79 26.13
N GLY A 144 -17.34 24.96 26.55
CA GLY A 144 -17.05 25.31 27.95
C GLY A 144 -15.70 24.78 28.46
N ALA A 145 -14.84 24.25 27.60
CA ALA A 145 -13.50 23.78 27.96
C ALA A 145 -12.42 24.48 27.13
N ALA A 146 -11.28 24.78 27.74
CA ALA A 146 -10.11 25.31 27.05
C ALA A 146 -9.41 24.21 26.28
N LYS A 147 -9.20 24.36 24.97
CA LYS A 147 -8.55 23.44 24.07
C LYS A 147 -7.26 24.06 23.51
N GLY A 148 -6.12 23.43 23.74
CA GLY A 148 -4.84 23.80 23.12
C GLY A 148 -4.62 23.22 21.74
N ALA A 149 -5.34 22.16 21.41
CA ALA A 149 -5.33 21.51 20.10
C ALA A 149 -6.68 20.87 19.80
N LEU A 150 -7.00 20.77 18.51
CA LEU A 150 -8.20 20.07 18.01
C LEU A 150 -7.82 19.13 16.88
N LYS A 151 -8.49 17.97 16.82
CA LYS A 151 -8.42 17.09 15.67
C LYS A 151 -9.29 17.68 14.56
N VAL A 152 -8.68 18.00 13.43
CA VAL A 152 -9.34 18.64 12.26
C VAL A 152 -10.03 17.58 11.41
N ALA A 153 -9.28 16.55 11.05
CA ALA A 153 -9.76 15.44 10.23
C ALA A 153 -9.07 14.14 10.61
N GLU A 154 -9.71 13.03 10.34
CA GLU A 154 -9.18 11.69 10.61
C GLU A 154 -9.16 10.83 9.37
N GLY A 155 -8.22 9.88 9.33
CA GLY A 155 -8.12 8.87 8.27
C GLY A 155 -7.70 9.41 6.91
N VAL A 156 -7.09 10.60 6.83
CA VAL A 156 -6.65 11.22 5.56
C VAL A 156 -5.54 10.40 4.93
N ARG A 157 -5.70 10.02 3.67
CA ARG A 157 -4.77 9.14 2.95
C ARG A 157 -3.56 9.90 2.41
N VAL A 158 -2.37 9.36 2.66
CA VAL A 158 -1.10 9.88 2.15
C VAL A 158 -0.83 9.26 0.78
N ALA A 159 -0.91 10.05 -0.29
CA ALA A 159 -0.65 9.60 -1.65
C ALA A 159 0.84 9.51 -1.97
N SER A 160 1.64 10.46 -1.49
CA SER A 160 3.09 10.42 -1.59
C SER A 160 3.75 11.31 -0.53
N VAL A 161 4.99 10.96 -0.18
CA VAL A 161 5.89 11.77 0.63
C VAL A 161 7.14 11.98 -0.20
N ARG A 162 7.52 13.23 -0.46
CA ARG A 162 8.64 13.57 -1.33
C ARG A 162 9.63 14.49 -0.65
N THR A 163 10.89 14.37 -1.07
CA THR A 163 11.93 15.35 -0.72
C THR A 163 11.67 16.67 -1.42
N SER A 164 12.40 17.72 -1.04
CA SER A 164 12.38 19.01 -1.74
C SER A 164 12.78 18.91 -3.21
N GLU A 165 13.61 17.92 -3.56
CA GLU A 165 14.06 17.63 -4.92
C GLU A 165 13.03 16.78 -5.71
N GLY A 166 11.92 16.34 -5.08
CA GLY A 166 10.84 15.59 -5.72
C GLY A 166 11.02 14.08 -5.71
N ALA A 167 12.07 13.54 -5.07
CA ALA A 167 12.25 12.10 -4.91
C ALA A 167 11.25 11.53 -3.89
N GLU A 168 10.73 10.34 -4.11
CA GLU A 168 9.85 9.65 -3.15
C GLU A 168 10.64 9.24 -1.91
N VAL A 169 10.10 9.55 -0.73
CA VAL A 169 10.66 9.11 0.54
C VAL A 169 10.15 7.70 0.84
N GLY A 170 11.06 6.75 0.84
CA GLY A 170 10.82 5.34 1.13
C GLY A 170 11.74 4.81 2.21
N ASP A 171 11.55 3.55 2.55
CA ASP A 171 12.40 2.88 3.52
C ASP A 171 13.60 2.25 2.82
N THR A 172 14.78 2.38 3.43
CA THR A 172 15.97 1.67 2.98
C THR A 172 15.90 0.24 3.53
N TYR A 173 15.54 -0.72 2.69
CA TYR A 173 15.48 -2.12 3.10
C TYR A 173 16.89 -2.67 3.32
N GLY A 174 17.24 -2.96 4.60
CA GLY A 174 18.28 -3.93 4.91
C GLY A 174 17.66 -5.34 4.88
N TYR A 175 18.14 -6.20 4.02
CA TYR A 175 17.67 -7.59 3.86
C TYR A 175 17.86 -8.49 5.10
N ASP A 176 18.52 -8.01 6.16
CA ASP A 176 19.01 -8.80 7.28
C ASP A 176 18.29 -8.55 8.62
N ALA A 177 17.11 -7.94 8.64
CA ALA A 177 16.39 -7.76 9.91
C ALA A 177 15.61 -9.03 10.27
N PRO A 178 15.95 -9.74 11.38
CA PRO A 178 15.20 -10.90 11.82
C PRO A 178 13.77 -10.51 12.16
N PHE A 179 12.80 -11.37 11.82
CA PHE A 179 11.37 -11.22 12.11
C PHE A 179 11.14 -10.94 13.60
N GLN A 180 10.83 -9.71 13.94
CA GLN A 180 10.38 -9.27 15.25
C GLN A 180 8.94 -8.76 15.14
N SER A 181 8.25 -8.60 16.29
CA SER A 181 6.83 -8.20 16.34
C SER A 181 6.52 -6.99 15.44
N ALA A 182 5.37 -6.99 14.81
CA ALA A 182 4.99 -6.05 13.73
C ALA A 182 5.18 -4.56 14.08
N SER A 183 4.91 -4.13 15.32
CA SER A 183 5.09 -2.74 15.77
C SER A 183 6.57 -2.32 15.83
N THR A 184 7.42 -3.14 16.41
CA THR A 184 8.85 -2.83 16.56
C THR A 184 9.60 -2.85 15.22
N GLN A 185 9.18 -3.71 14.29
CA GLN A 185 9.75 -3.78 12.95
C GLN A 185 9.37 -2.56 12.11
N ARG A 186 8.12 -2.09 12.24
CA ARG A 186 7.62 -0.91 11.54
C ARG A 186 8.38 0.36 11.93
N GLU A 187 8.63 0.57 13.22
CA GLU A 187 9.42 1.70 13.73
C GLU A 187 10.87 1.65 13.25
N ARG A 188 11.50 0.48 13.26
CA ARG A 188 12.89 0.32 12.80
C ARG A 188 13.05 0.53 11.30
N VAL A 189 12.12 0.01 10.51
CA VAL A 189 12.13 0.20 9.04
C VAL A 189 11.91 1.66 8.71
N ARG A 190 11.00 2.36 9.38
CA ARG A 190 10.72 3.79 9.17
C ARG A 190 11.80 4.72 9.68
N ALA A 191 12.65 4.26 10.61
CA ALA A 191 13.79 5.03 11.10
C ALA A 191 14.91 5.18 10.05
N SER A 192 14.93 4.35 8.99
CA SER A 192 15.94 4.36 7.92
C SER A 192 15.41 4.92 6.60
N ALA A 193 14.77 6.09 6.64
CA ALA A 193 14.29 6.77 5.45
C ALA A 193 15.44 7.15 4.50
N ASN A 194 15.18 7.02 3.18
CA ASN A 194 16.16 7.37 2.13
C ASN A 194 16.30 8.88 1.88
N GLY A 195 15.53 9.72 2.60
CA GLY A 195 15.58 11.17 2.43
C GLY A 195 14.75 11.92 3.46
N LYS A 196 14.91 13.26 3.49
CA LYS A 196 14.11 14.15 4.31
C LYS A 196 12.85 14.58 3.57
N PRO A 197 11.65 14.55 4.22
CA PRO A 197 10.42 15.00 3.59
C PRO A 197 10.43 16.52 3.41
N GLY A 198 10.01 16.98 2.25
CA GLY A 198 9.79 18.38 1.92
C GLY A 198 8.36 18.67 1.48
N MET A 199 7.63 17.64 1.03
CA MET A 199 6.27 17.75 0.53
C MET A 199 5.48 16.47 0.81
N ASN A 200 4.28 16.62 1.38
CA ASN A 200 3.30 15.55 1.49
C ASN A 200 2.15 15.80 0.51
N THR A 201 1.71 14.77 -0.20
CA THR A 201 0.51 14.78 -1.02
C THR A 201 -0.54 13.89 -0.38
N PHE A 202 -1.70 14.45 -0.15
CA PHE A 202 -2.85 13.77 0.44
C PHE A 202 -3.96 13.56 -0.58
N ILE A 203 -4.81 12.58 -0.33
CA ILE A 203 -6.07 12.38 -1.03
C ILE A 203 -7.17 12.82 -0.09
N MET A 204 -7.91 13.86 -0.46
CA MET A 204 -8.96 14.44 0.37
C MET A 204 -10.12 14.97 -0.46
N THR A 205 -11.29 15.05 0.17
CA THR A 205 -12.47 15.71 -0.37
C THR A 205 -12.37 17.24 -0.16
N GLU A 206 -13.23 17.99 -0.84
CA GLU A 206 -13.28 19.45 -0.69
C GLU A 206 -13.53 19.92 0.75
N PRO A 207 -14.50 19.32 1.51
CA PRO A 207 -14.71 19.72 2.91
C PRO A 207 -13.47 19.51 3.80
N ILE A 208 -12.70 18.43 3.58
CA ILE A 208 -11.46 18.17 4.33
C ILE A 208 -10.39 19.20 3.96
N TYR A 209 -10.29 19.56 2.68
CA TYR A 209 -9.36 20.59 2.23
C TYR A 209 -9.67 21.95 2.84
N GLU A 210 -10.96 22.35 2.86
CA GLU A 210 -11.41 23.61 3.49
C GLU A 210 -11.10 23.62 4.99
N ALA A 211 -11.38 22.51 5.69
CA ALA A 211 -11.06 22.37 7.11
C ALA A 211 -9.55 22.48 7.37
N PHE A 212 -8.74 21.82 6.53
CA PHE A 212 -7.27 21.89 6.61
C PHE A 212 -6.77 23.32 6.35
N ALA A 213 -7.31 24.01 5.33
CA ALA A 213 -6.93 25.38 5.00
C ALA A 213 -7.27 26.33 6.13
N LEU A 214 -8.49 26.24 6.71
CA LEU A 214 -8.88 27.03 7.87
C LEU A 214 -7.98 26.76 9.07
N ALA A 215 -7.72 25.49 9.38
CA ALA A 215 -6.86 25.09 10.48
C ALA A 215 -5.44 25.67 10.35
N SER A 216 -4.91 25.74 9.13
CA SER A 216 -3.58 26.33 8.86
C SER A 216 -3.52 27.85 9.07
N LEU A 217 -4.68 28.54 9.05
CA LEU A 217 -4.78 29.98 9.33
C LEU A 217 -4.87 30.28 10.83
N VAL A 218 -5.44 29.36 11.61
CA VAL A 218 -5.72 29.60 13.04
C VAL A 218 -4.68 28.95 13.97
N GLY A 219 -3.81 28.09 13.46
CA GLY A 219 -2.80 27.42 14.27
C GLY A 219 -1.78 26.63 13.45
N THR A 220 -0.97 25.87 14.16
CA THR A 220 0.05 25.01 13.54
C THR A 220 -0.51 23.62 13.26
N ILE A 221 -0.41 23.17 11.99
CA ILE A 221 -0.82 21.82 11.63
C ILE A 221 0.18 20.79 12.16
N LYS A 222 -0.34 19.74 12.78
CA LYS A 222 0.38 18.55 13.19
C LYS A 222 -0.29 17.32 12.57
N LEU A 223 0.51 16.39 12.14
CA LEU A 223 0.05 15.09 11.66
C LEU A 223 0.29 14.04 12.73
N ALA A 224 -0.65 13.15 12.91
CA ALA A 224 -0.51 11.99 13.78
C ALA A 224 -0.69 10.73 12.93
N LEU A 225 0.14 9.73 13.20
CA LEU A 225 0.07 8.42 12.54
C LEU A 225 -0.62 7.44 13.50
N PRO A 226 -1.91 7.15 13.30
CA PRO A 226 -2.62 6.21 14.15
C PRO A 226 -2.08 4.78 13.95
N GLU A 227 -2.27 3.94 14.95
CA GLU A 227 -1.98 2.52 14.82
C GLU A 227 -2.91 1.93 13.75
N PRO A 228 -2.40 1.10 12.82
CA PRO A 228 -3.23 0.49 11.81
C PRO A 228 -4.15 -0.53 12.49
N SER A 229 -5.40 -0.18 12.68
CA SER A 229 -6.45 -1.14 13.02
C SER A 229 -6.93 -1.83 11.74
N LEU A 230 -7.24 -3.12 11.83
CA LEU A 230 -7.82 -3.90 10.73
C LEU A 230 -9.18 -3.35 10.25
N GLU A 231 -9.80 -2.46 11.04
CA GLU A 231 -11.10 -1.84 10.78
C GLU A 231 -11.00 -0.45 10.10
N SER A 232 -9.82 0.06 9.83
CA SER A 232 -9.62 1.44 9.33
C SER A 232 -9.78 1.55 7.79
N GLU A 233 -10.85 0.96 7.22
CA GLU A 233 -11.30 1.29 5.86
C GLU A 233 -12.26 2.49 5.82
N ALA A 234 -12.57 3.11 6.96
CA ALA A 234 -13.44 4.27 7.03
C ALA A 234 -12.90 5.40 6.12
N ASP A 235 -13.80 6.03 5.39
CA ASP A 235 -13.44 7.19 4.56
C ASP A 235 -12.99 8.35 5.46
N ALA A 236 -12.05 9.15 4.95
CA ALA A 236 -11.58 10.32 5.65
C ALA A 236 -12.71 11.32 5.88
N ARG A 237 -12.76 11.92 7.08
CA ARG A 237 -13.80 12.88 7.46
C ARG A 237 -13.26 14.01 8.31
N VAL A 238 -13.93 15.15 8.28
CA VAL A 238 -13.75 16.23 9.25
C VAL A 238 -14.35 15.78 10.58
N THR A 239 -13.74 16.15 11.70
CA THR A 239 -14.24 15.79 13.02
C THR A 239 -15.36 16.71 13.48
N ASP A 240 -16.31 16.18 14.24
CA ASP A 240 -17.43 16.95 14.78
C ASP A 240 -16.95 18.11 15.69
N GLU A 241 -15.84 17.91 16.42
CA GLU A 241 -15.22 18.95 17.25
C GLU A 241 -14.71 20.13 16.41
N PHE A 242 -14.06 19.86 15.27
CA PHE A 242 -13.57 20.94 14.43
C PHE A 242 -14.71 21.63 13.68
N GLU A 243 -15.77 20.91 13.30
CA GLU A 243 -16.98 21.52 12.72
C GLU A 243 -17.65 22.46 13.72
N ALA A 244 -17.77 22.06 14.99
CA ALA A 244 -18.30 22.94 16.04
C ALA A 244 -17.45 24.20 16.22
N TYR A 245 -16.12 24.05 16.23
CA TYR A 245 -15.20 25.19 16.30
C TYR A 245 -15.34 26.13 15.09
N ARG A 246 -15.38 25.59 13.89
CA ARG A 246 -15.59 26.33 12.63
C ARG A 246 -16.89 27.15 12.69
N ASN A 247 -17.98 26.52 13.13
CA ASN A 247 -19.28 27.16 13.22
C ASN A 247 -19.26 28.31 14.25
N GLN A 248 -18.60 28.15 15.41
CA GLN A 248 -18.42 29.19 16.40
C GLN A 248 -17.62 30.37 15.83
N LEU A 249 -16.54 30.11 15.11
CA LEU A 249 -15.70 31.11 14.47
C LEU A 249 -16.46 31.91 13.40
N MET A 250 -17.31 31.23 12.61
CA MET A 250 -18.15 31.86 11.58
C MET A 250 -19.32 32.65 12.14
N ALA A 251 -19.79 32.32 13.35
CA ALA A 251 -20.82 33.07 14.06
C ALA A 251 -20.31 34.40 14.67
N GLY A 252 -18.99 34.64 14.61
CA GLY A 252 -18.36 35.85 15.17
C GLY A 252 -18.30 35.85 16.70
N GLU A 253 -18.52 34.71 17.33
CA GLU A 253 -18.26 34.54 18.76
C GLU A 253 -16.74 34.37 18.92
N GLU A 254 -16.06 35.43 19.38
CA GLU A 254 -14.65 35.32 19.75
C GLU A 254 -14.51 34.18 20.78
N PRO A 255 -13.57 33.26 20.55
CA PRO A 255 -13.25 32.22 21.53
C PRO A 255 -12.54 32.91 22.73
N THR A 256 -13.32 33.42 23.65
CA THR A 256 -12.85 34.02 24.91
C THR A 256 -12.49 32.97 25.93
#